data_d1db9f17fef58343cbdba5ae95060a4b
#
_entry.id   d1db9f17fef58343cbdba5ae95060a4b
#
_cell.length_a   1.000
_cell.length_b   1.000
_cell.length_c   1.000
_cell.angle_alpha   90.00
_cell.angle_beta   90.00
_cell.angle_gamma   90.00
#
_symmetry.space_group_name_H-M   'P 1'
#
loop_
_entity.id
_entity.type
_entity.pdbx_description
1 polymer ?
#
loop_
_entity_poly.entity_id
_entity_poly.type
_entity_poly.pdbx_seq_one_letter_code
_entity_poly.pdbx_strand_id
1 'polypeptide(L)'
;MQDTIQEYRKSVIQHGKESDRVYVIKCAPNDVKAVKDHVNTLAERNGYSKIFIKCRKKNSEPFINDGFVAEAVIPAFFGEDDCLFLSKFTNDNRAYPDREKKELIESVLKAAKAKASSSNTDTSFPEVRELTLSDVSELTKLYKKVFKTYPFPIFDPVYISETMKNHIVYFGIFDGEKLVA
;
A
#
# COMPACT_ATOMS: atom_id res chain seq x y z
N MET A 1 -13.50 -6.02 7.96
CA MET A 1 -14.22 -5.53 6.76
C MET A 1 -13.15 -5.20 5.73
N GLN A 2 -13.37 -5.43 4.43
CA GLN A 2 -12.40 -5.14 3.38
C GLN A 2 -12.64 -3.76 2.81
N ASP A 3 -11.56 -3.11 2.30
CA ASP A 3 -11.70 -1.93 1.48
C ASP A 3 -12.39 -2.27 0.15
N THR A 4 -13.08 -1.30 -0.41
CA THR A 4 -13.69 -1.39 -1.74
C THR A 4 -12.69 -0.95 -2.79
N ILE A 5 -12.52 -1.73 -3.85
CA ILE A 5 -11.79 -1.34 -5.06
C ILE A 5 -12.82 -1.10 -6.15
N GLN A 6 -12.75 0.08 -6.76
CA GLN A 6 -13.68 0.48 -7.82
C GLN A 6 -12.95 1.12 -8.98
N GLU A 7 -13.47 0.91 -10.17
CA GLU A 7 -13.08 1.68 -11.34
C GLU A 7 -13.86 2.99 -11.37
N TYR A 8 -13.14 4.08 -11.62
CA TYR A 8 -13.73 5.38 -11.91
C TYR A 8 -13.15 5.89 -13.22
N ARG A 9 -13.96 5.87 -14.28
CA ARG A 9 -13.53 6.05 -15.67
C ARG A 9 -12.42 5.05 -16.04
N LYS A 10 -11.17 5.52 -16.33
CA LYS A 10 -9.98 4.70 -16.61
C LYS A 10 -9.01 4.62 -15.43
N SER A 11 -9.43 5.13 -14.30
CA SER A 11 -8.66 5.19 -13.05
C SER A 11 -9.16 4.13 -12.07
N VAL A 12 -8.32 3.72 -11.11
CA VAL A 12 -8.64 2.71 -10.09
C VAL A 12 -8.49 3.33 -8.72
N ILE A 13 -9.53 3.20 -7.91
CA ILE A 13 -9.61 3.79 -6.58
C ILE A 13 -9.92 2.69 -5.56
N GLN A 14 -9.21 2.69 -4.46
CA GLN A 14 -9.47 1.88 -3.28
C GLN A 14 -9.87 2.79 -2.13
N HIS A 15 -10.87 2.39 -1.36
CA HIS A 15 -11.24 3.12 -0.15
C HIS A 15 -11.92 2.20 0.87
N GLY A 16 -11.83 2.54 2.14
CA GLY A 16 -12.48 1.78 3.19
C GLY A 16 -12.36 2.39 4.57
N LYS A 17 -13.30 2.00 5.43
CA LYS A 17 -13.39 2.52 6.79
C LYS A 17 -12.21 2.07 7.66
N GLU A 18 -11.73 0.84 7.46
CA GLU A 18 -10.61 0.29 8.25
C GLU A 18 -9.28 0.98 7.90
N SER A 19 -9.07 1.29 6.61
CA SER A 19 -7.89 2.05 6.18
C SER A 19 -8.04 3.56 6.40
N ASP A 20 -9.27 4.02 6.64
CA ASP A 20 -9.64 5.41 6.86
C ASP A 20 -9.02 6.33 5.80
N ARG A 21 -9.13 5.91 4.53
CA ARG A 21 -8.54 6.63 3.41
C ARG A 21 -9.24 6.35 2.09
N VAL A 22 -8.98 7.26 1.13
CA VAL A 22 -9.13 7.02 -0.30
C VAL A 22 -7.74 6.87 -0.91
N TYR A 23 -7.48 5.81 -1.67
CA TYR A 23 -6.24 5.59 -2.39
C TYR A 23 -6.49 5.47 -3.89
N VAL A 24 -5.92 6.39 -4.67
CA VAL A 24 -5.89 6.30 -6.13
C VAL A 24 -4.70 5.45 -6.55
N ILE A 25 -4.96 4.16 -6.80
CA ILE A 25 -3.94 3.18 -7.21
C ILE A 25 -3.42 3.51 -8.61
N LYS A 26 -4.35 3.89 -9.51
CA LYS A 26 -4.06 4.27 -10.88
C LYS A 26 -4.84 5.53 -11.22
N CYS A 27 -4.13 6.59 -11.60
CA CYS A 27 -4.72 7.82 -12.12
C CYS A 27 -4.45 7.91 -13.62
N ALA A 28 -5.49 7.77 -14.43
CA ALA A 28 -5.35 7.91 -15.88
C ALA A 28 -5.12 9.40 -16.24
N PRO A 29 -4.22 9.71 -17.20
CA PRO A 29 -3.86 11.10 -17.52
C PRO A 29 -5.04 12.01 -17.86
N ASN A 30 -6.04 11.48 -18.55
CA ASN A 30 -7.22 12.23 -18.96
C ASN A 30 -8.29 12.37 -17.87
N ASP A 31 -8.13 11.69 -16.75
CA ASP A 31 -9.11 11.65 -15.66
C ASP A 31 -8.74 12.55 -14.49
N VAL A 32 -7.56 13.16 -14.49
CA VAL A 32 -6.95 13.87 -13.36
C VAL A 32 -7.92 14.80 -12.64
N LYS A 33 -8.58 15.71 -13.38
CA LYS A 33 -9.54 16.66 -12.79
C LYS A 33 -10.75 15.94 -12.19
N ALA A 34 -11.33 14.99 -12.94
CA ALA A 34 -12.50 14.25 -12.49
C ALA A 34 -12.17 13.35 -11.28
N VAL A 35 -11.00 12.71 -11.27
CA VAL A 35 -10.52 11.92 -10.13
C VAL A 35 -10.35 12.81 -8.92
N LYS A 36 -9.72 13.97 -9.05
CA LYS A 36 -9.53 14.93 -7.96
C LYS A 36 -10.86 15.30 -7.29
N ASP A 37 -11.85 15.70 -8.10
CA ASP A 37 -13.17 16.10 -7.58
C ASP A 37 -13.89 14.91 -6.93
N HIS A 38 -13.83 13.73 -7.56
CA HIS A 38 -14.44 12.51 -7.04
C HIS A 38 -13.86 12.05 -5.70
N VAL A 39 -12.53 12.02 -5.56
CA VAL A 39 -11.89 11.53 -4.32
C VAL A 39 -12.11 12.47 -3.14
N ASN A 40 -12.18 13.79 -3.38
CA ASN A 40 -12.56 14.75 -2.34
C ASN A 40 -14.00 14.48 -1.86
N THR A 41 -14.95 14.35 -2.78
CA THR A 41 -16.35 14.03 -2.45
C THR A 41 -16.46 12.68 -1.73
N LEU A 42 -15.71 11.68 -2.18
CA LEU A 42 -15.71 10.34 -1.57
C LEU A 42 -15.16 10.35 -0.15
N ALA A 43 -14.07 11.09 0.08
CA ALA A 43 -13.50 11.24 1.42
C ALA A 43 -14.44 11.99 2.36
N GLU A 44 -15.03 13.09 1.91
CA GLU A 44 -15.99 13.87 2.69
C GLU A 44 -17.22 13.04 3.09
N ARG A 45 -17.86 12.37 2.13
CA ARG A 45 -19.08 11.57 2.37
C ARG A 45 -18.88 10.44 3.35
N ASN A 46 -17.68 9.84 3.38
CA ASN A 46 -17.37 8.70 4.24
C ASN A 46 -16.60 9.10 5.51
N GLY A 47 -16.23 10.37 5.65
CA GLY A 47 -15.45 10.88 6.79
C GLY A 47 -14.02 10.34 6.84
N TYR A 48 -13.42 10.00 5.68
CA TYR A 48 -12.04 9.51 5.64
C TYR A 48 -11.05 10.64 5.94
N SER A 49 -10.02 10.30 6.71
CA SER A 49 -9.05 11.29 7.19
C SER A 49 -7.85 11.50 6.26
N LYS A 50 -7.69 10.69 5.21
CA LYS A 50 -6.60 10.83 4.22
C LYS A 50 -7.05 10.51 2.81
N ILE A 51 -6.58 11.31 1.84
CA ILE A 51 -6.59 10.95 0.43
C ILE A 51 -5.14 10.76 -0.01
N PHE A 52 -4.85 9.64 -0.67
CA PHE A 52 -3.52 9.26 -1.11
C PHE A 52 -3.52 8.93 -2.60
N ILE A 53 -2.59 9.49 -3.36
CA ILE A 53 -2.59 9.40 -4.82
C ILE A 53 -1.20 9.03 -5.31
N LYS A 54 -1.13 8.04 -6.18
CA LYS A 54 0.04 7.74 -6.99
C LYS A 54 -0.19 8.27 -8.41
N CYS A 55 0.55 9.28 -8.82
CA CYS A 55 0.36 9.90 -10.14
C CYS A 55 1.69 10.25 -10.81
N ARG A 56 1.61 10.48 -12.12
CA ARG A 56 2.73 11.04 -12.89
C ARG A 56 2.99 12.49 -12.47
N LYS A 57 4.26 12.87 -12.33
CA LYS A 57 4.66 14.22 -11.93
C LYS A 57 4.05 15.30 -12.84
N LYS A 58 4.06 15.10 -14.15
CA LYS A 58 3.46 16.03 -15.11
C LYS A 58 1.96 16.24 -14.97
N ASN A 59 1.26 15.35 -14.22
CA ASN A 59 -0.18 15.39 -13.98
C ASN A 59 -0.51 15.81 -12.53
N SER A 60 0.47 16.22 -11.74
CA SER A 60 0.31 16.48 -10.30
C SER A 60 -0.28 17.85 -9.96
N GLU A 61 -0.10 18.83 -10.84
CA GLU A 61 -0.46 20.24 -10.59
C GLU A 61 -1.91 20.43 -10.10
N PRO A 62 -2.96 19.82 -10.71
CA PRO A 62 -4.32 19.98 -10.22
C PRO A 62 -4.56 19.48 -8.79
N PHE A 63 -3.79 18.50 -8.34
CA PHE A 63 -3.84 18.01 -6.97
C PHE A 63 -3.10 18.94 -6.02
N ILE A 64 -1.91 19.41 -6.40
CA ILE A 64 -1.11 20.34 -5.59
C ILE A 64 -1.89 21.64 -5.36
N ASN A 65 -2.51 22.18 -6.41
CA ASN A 65 -3.35 23.38 -6.32
C ASN A 65 -4.63 23.17 -5.45
N ASP A 66 -5.02 21.91 -5.21
CA ASP A 66 -6.11 21.51 -4.32
C ASP A 66 -5.66 21.17 -2.88
N GLY A 67 -4.41 21.48 -2.55
CA GLY A 67 -3.86 21.30 -1.19
C GLY A 67 -3.27 19.93 -0.91
N PHE A 68 -3.00 19.12 -1.94
CA PHE A 68 -2.21 17.91 -1.78
C PHE A 68 -0.73 18.24 -1.62
N VAL A 69 -0.05 17.50 -0.74
CA VAL A 69 1.39 17.60 -0.52
C VAL A 69 2.11 16.34 -1.03
N ALA A 70 3.31 16.53 -1.58
CA ALA A 70 4.14 15.41 -2.00
C ALA A 70 4.83 14.78 -0.78
N GLU A 71 4.54 13.51 -0.48
CA GLU A 71 5.19 12.74 0.58
C GLU A 71 6.43 11.99 0.07
N ALA A 72 6.42 11.57 -1.21
CA ALA A 72 7.54 10.85 -1.81
C ALA A 72 7.57 11.00 -3.33
N VAL A 73 8.76 10.74 -3.88
CA VAL A 73 9.02 10.71 -5.33
C VAL A 73 9.78 9.44 -5.65
N ILE A 74 9.36 8.74 -6.71
CA ILE A 74 10.16 7.68 -7.33
C ILE A 74 10.57 8.16 -8.71
N PRO A 75 11.87 8.43 -8.93
CA PRO A 75 12.37 8.88 -10.22
C PRO A 75 12.15 7.83 -11.31
N ALA A 76 11.81 8.28 -12.49
CA ALA A 76 11.65 7.45 -13.69
C ALA A 76 10.71 6.24 -13.57
N PHE A 77 9.78 6.24 -12.58
CA PHE A 77 8.85 5.14 -12.36
C PHE A 77 7.96 4.83 -13.58
N PHE A 78 7.65 5.84 -14.36
CA PHE A 78 6.86 5.74 -15.57
C PHE A 78 7.71 5.91 -16.86
N GLY A 79 8.95 5.43 -16.85
CA GLY A 79 9.91 5.63 -17.92
C GLY A 79 10.63 6.96 -17.73
N GLU A 80 10.31 7.98 -18.55
CA GLU A 80 10.91 9.32 -18.46
C GLU A 80 10.21 10.23 -17.44
N ASP A 81 9.11 9.78 -16.83
CA ASP A 81 8.29 10.58 -15.92
C ASP A 81 8.33 10.02 -14.49
N ASP A 82 8.53 10.89 -13.53
CA ASP A 82 8.57 10.54 -12.11
C ASP A 82 7.18 10.17 -11.60
N CYS A 83 7.15 9.32 -10.56
CA CYS A 83 5.95 9.08 -9.77
C CYS A 83 5.95 9.96 -8.53
N LEU A 84 4.90 10.74 -8.34
CA LEU A 84 4.64 11.43 -7.09
C LEU A 84 3.62 10.66 -6.25
N PHE A 85 3.92 10.53 -4.97
CA PHE A 85 2.96 10.12 -3.95
C PHE A 85 2.46 11.37 -3.25
N LEU A 86 1.20 11.70 -3.52
CA LEU A 86 0.53 12.90 -3.02
C LEU A 86 -0.47 12.54 -1.94
N SER A 87 -0.51 13.33 -0.88
CA SER A 87 -1.49 13.16 0.21
C SER A 87 -2.20 14.46 0.53
N LYS A 88 -3.49 14.34 0.85
CA LYS A 88 -4.29 15.39 1.46
C LYS A 88 -4.91 14.82 2.73
N PHE A 89 -4.70 15.51 3.83
CA PHE A 89 -5.26 15.14 5.13
C PHE A 89 -6.47 16.00 5.43
N THR A 90 -7.55 15.37 5.87
CA THR A 90 -8.77 16.03 6.34
C THR A 90 -8.85 16.07 7.86
N ASN A 91 -7.84 15.48 8.53
CA ASN A 91 -7.70 15.44 9.99
C ASN A 91 -6.24 15.71 10.36
N ASP A 92 -6.03 16.77 11.14
CA ASP A 92 -4.69 17.22 11.56
C ASP A 92 -3.94 16.19 12.40
N ASN A 93 -4.63 15.44 13.25
CA ASN A 93 -4.01 14.37 14.06
C ASN A 93 -3.40 13.25 13.21
N ARG A 94 -3.88 13.09 11.98
CA ARG A 94 -3.31 12.12 11.04
C ARG A 94 -2.15 12.72 10.24
N ALA A 95 -2.19 14.02 9.96
CA ALA A 95 -1.12 14.74 9.29
C ALA A 95 0.14 14.85 10.17
N TYR A 96 -0.08 15.08 11.45
CA TYR A 96 0.98 15.33 12.42
C TYR A 96 0.91 14.29 13.54
N PRO A 97 1.73 13.20 13.47
CA PRO A 97 1.77 12.22 14.55
C PRO A 97 2.16 12.88 15.88
N ASP A 98 1.48 12.47 16.95
CA ASP A 98 1.78 12.90 18.30
C ASP A 98 3.22 12.52 18.73
N ARG A 99 3.64 13.03 19.88
CA ARG A 99 5.01 12.82 20.39
C ARG A 99 5.32 11.33 20.57
N GLU A 100 4.40 10.57 21.11
CA GLU A 100 4.58 9.14 21.39
C GLU A 100 4.82 8.33 20.11
N LYS A 101 4.04 8.62 19.06
CA LYS A 101 4.23 7.99 17.73
C LYS A 101 5.53 8.40 17.07
N LYS A 102 5.95 9.66 17.22
CA LYS A 102 7.26 10.12 16.71
C LYS A 102 8.41 9.38 17.38
N GLU A 103 8.40 9.28 18.71
CA GLU A 103 9.40 8.56 19.50
C GLU A 103 9.44 7.06 19.12
N LEU A 104 8.26 6.44 18.89
CA LEU A 104 8.18 5.06 18.42
C LEU A 104 8.80 4.91 17.02
N ILE A 105 8.47 5.77 16.08
CA ILE A 105 9.03 5.75 14.71
C ILE A 105 10.56 5.88 14.77
N GLU A 106 11.07 6.83 15.55
CA GLU A 106 12.51 7.04 15.72
C GLU A 106 13.21 5.81 16.33
N SER A 107 12.60 5.20 17.34
CA SER A 107 13.12 3.99 17.97
C SER A 107 13.22 2.80 17.00
N VAL A 108 12.17 2.60 16.18
CA VAL A 108 12.14 1.54 15.15
C VAL A 108 13.18 1.81 14.07
N LEU A 109 13.30 3.05 13.59
CA LEU A 109 14.32 3.44 12.61
C LEU A 109 15.74 3.24 13.15
N LYS A 110 15.98 3.57 14.42
CA LYS A 110 17.28 3.35 15.09
C LYS A 110 17.60 1.86 15.17
N ALA A 111 16.63 1.03 15.57
CA ALA A 111 16.79 -0.43 15.63
C ALA A 111 17.09 -1.03 14.25
N ALA A 112 16.35 -0.61 13.21
CA ALA A 112 16.57 -1.06 11.84
C ALA A 112 17.96 -0.67 11.30
N LYS A 113 18.41 0.57 11.54
CA LYS A 113 19.73 1.05 11.14
C LYS A 113 20.85 0.29 11.87
N ALA A 114 20.70 0.04 13.18
CA ALA A 114 21.65 -0.74 13.96
C ALA A 114 21.76 -2.19 13.42
N LYS A 115 20.64 -2.81 13.07
CA LYS A 115 20.61 -4.15 12.47
C LYS A 115 21.29 -4.17 11.10
N ALA A 116 21.04 -3.17 10.26
CA ALA A 116 21.69 -3.05 8.94
C ALA A 116 23.21 -2.88 9.05
N SER A 117 23.70 -2.19 10.11
CA SER A 117 25.13 -1.97 10.35
C SER A 117 25.81 -3.18 11.00
N SER A 118 25.05 -4.06 11.66
CA SER A 118 25.57 -5.33 12.18
C SER A 118 25.58 -6.34 11.04
N SER A 119 26.67 -6.37 10.26
CA SER A 119 26.91 -7.41 9.27
C SER A 119 27.16 -8.75 10.00
N ASN A 120 26.09 -9.41 10.43
CA ASN A 120 26.16 -10.82 10.76
C ASN A 120 26.38 -11.55 9.44
N THR A 121 27.58 -12.05 9.26
CA THR A 121 27.98 -12.97 8.17
C THR A 121 27.38 -14.37 8.34
N ASP A 122 26.33 -14.51 9.15
CA ASP A 122 25.56 -15.75 9.19
C ASP A 122 24.79 -15.86 7.88
N THR A 123 25.40 -16.57 6.93
CA THR A 123 24.86 -16.82 5.59
C THR A 123 23.86 -17.96 5.54
N SER A 124 23.46 -18.52 6.68
CA SER A 124 22.36 -19.49 6.76
C SER A 124 21.02 -18.78 6.62
N PHE A 125 20.67 -18.40 5.39
CA PHE A 125 19.34 -17.93 5.11
C PHE A 125 18.38 -19.13 5.04
N PRO A 126 17.19 -19.04 5.63
CA PRO A 126 16.16 -20.05 5.43
C PRO A 126 15.85 -20.15 3.93
N GLU A 127 15.56 -21.35 3.48
CA GLU A 127 15.22 -21.59 2.08
C GLU A 127 13.96 -20.79 1.70
N VAL A 128 14.11 -19.90 0.73
CA VAL A 128 13.02 -19.13 0.15
C VAL A 128 12.65 -19.76 -1.18
N ARG A 129 11.41 -20.18 -1.35
CA ARG A 129 10.93 -20.68 -2.63
C ARG A 129 9.73 -19.89 -3.14
N GLU A 130 9.53 -19.91 -4.44
CA GLU A 130 8.30 -19.44 -5.07
C GLU A 130 7.12 -20.32 -4.66
N LEU A 131 6.02 -19.68 -4.29
CA LEU A 131 4.78 -20.36 -3.93
C LEU A 131 3.97 -20.65 -5.20
N THR A 132 3.30 -21.80 -5.18
CA THR A 132 2.45 -22.28 -6.27
C THR A 132 0.98 -22.29 -5.83
N LEU A 133 0.09 -22.66 -6.76
CA LEU A 133 -1.34 -22.79 -6.46
C LEU A 133 -1.63 -23.83 -5.36
N SER A 134 -0.74 -24.80 -5.15
CA SER A 134 -0.87 -25.79 -4.06
C SER A 134 -0.65 -25.16 -2.69
N ASP A 135 0.06 -24.04 -2.60
CA ASP A 135 0.39 -23.37 -1.35
C ASP A 135 -0.69 -22.34 -0.91
N VAL A 136 -1.67 -22.06 -1.76
CA VAL A 136 -2.68 -21.00 -1.52
C VAL A 136 -3.41 -21.19 -0.20
N SER A 137 -3.75 -22.42 0.17
CA SER A 137 -4.45 -22.71 1.42
C SER A 137 -3.60 -22.33 2.64
N GLU A 138 -2.33 -22.73 2.64
CA GLU A 138 -1.41 -22.44 3.75
C GLU A 138 -1.09 -20.95 3.82
N LEU A 139 -0.87 -20.30 2.68
CA LEU A 139 -0.65 -18.86 2.61
C LEU A 139 -1.86 -18.08 3.18
N THR A 140 -3.06 -18.47 2.80
CA THR A 140 -4.29 -17.84 3.30
C THR A 140 -4.45 -18.01 4.82
N LYS A 141 -4.12 -19.19 5.36
CA LYS A 141 -4.10 -19.44 6.81
C LYS A 141 -3.05 -18.59 7.52
N LEU A 142 -1.86 -18.48 6.94
CA LEU A 142 -0.79 -17.63 7.49
C LEU A 142 -1.22 -16.18 7.55
N TYR A 143 -1.80 -15.64 6.47
CA TYR A 143 -2.32 -14.28 6.44
C TYR A 143 -3.39 -14.02 7.51
N LYS A 144 -4.34 -14.94 7.69
CA LYS A 144 -5.36 -14.83 8.74
C LYS A 144 -4.77 -14.83 10.15
N LYS A 145 -3.64 -15.50 10.35
CA LYS A 145 -2.94 -15.51 11.63
C LYS A 145 -2.17 -14.23 11.90
N VAL A 146 -1.57 -13.66 10.86
CA VAL A 146 -0.66 -12.49 10.98
C VAL A 146 -1.45 -11.18 10.96
N PHE A 147 -2.45 -11.07 10.07
CA PHE A 147 -3.17 -9.83 9.84
C PHE A 147 -4.60 -9.91 10.39
N LYS A 148 -4.98 -8.94 11.22
CA LYS A 148 -6.37 -8.78 11.67
C LYS A 148 -7.26 -8.22 10.55
N THR A 149 -6.73 -7.26 9.80
CA THR A 149 -7.37 -6.62 8.65
C THR A 149 -6.34 -6.39 7.56
N TYR A 150 -6.77 -6.38 6.32
CA TYR A 150 -5.90 -6.06 5.19
C TYR A 150 -6.71 -5.36 4.09
N PRO A 151 -6.14 -4.37 3.37
CA PRO A 151 -6.85 -3.60 2.35
C PRO A 151 -7.32 -4.42 1.14
N PHE A 152 -6.60 -5.49 0.83
CA PHE A 152 -6.95 -6.41 -0.26
C PHE A 152 -7.50 -7.73 0.29
N PRO A 153 -8.28 -8.51 -0.50
CA PRO A 153 -8.90 -9.74 -0.02
C PRO A 153 -7.92 -10.92 0.10
N ILE A 154 -6.78 -10.71 0.79
CA ILE A 154 -5.73 -11.74 0.97
C ILE A 154 -6.17 -12.94 1.80
N PHE A 155 -7.33 -12.85 2.45
CA PHE A 155 -7.94 -13.95 3.21
C PHE A 155 -8.84 -14.85 2.36
N ASP A 156 -9.03 -14.48 1.08
CA ASP A 156 -9.77 -15.25 0.09
C ASP A 156 -8.82 -16.07 -0.78
N PRO A 157 -8.89 -17.42 -0.72
CA PRO A 157 -8.06 -18.29 -1.57
C PRO A 157 -8.27 -18.06 -3.07
N VAL A 158 -9.49 -17.69 -3.48
CA VAL A 158 -9.80 -17.41 -4.89
C VAL A 158 -9.01 -16.21 -5.37
N TYR A 159 -9.04 -15.11 -4.60
CA TYR A 159 -8.26 -13.91 -4.91
C TYR A 159 -6.76 -14.19 -5.03
N ILE A 160 -6.18 -14.93 -4.07
CA ILE A 160 -4.76 -15.29 -4.09
C ILE A 160 -4.45 -16.13 -5.34
N SER A 161 -5.29 -17.14 -5.66
CA SER A 161 -5.11 -17.97 -6.84
C SER A 161 -5.15 -17.18 -8.14
N GLU A 162 -6.08 -16.21 -8.25
CA GLU A 162 -6.20 -15.35 -9.43
C GLU A 162 -5.00 -14.42 -9.59
N THR A 163 -4.53 -13.84 -8.50
CA THR A 163 -3.35 -12.95 -8.54
C THR A 163 -2.09 -13.73 -8.89
N MET A 164 -1.90 -14.95 -8.38
CA MET A 164 -0.80 -15.84 -8.76
C MET A 164 -0.81 -16.18 -10.26
N LYS A 165 -1.97 -16.44 -10.82
CA LYS A 165 -2.11 -16.76 -12.24
C LYS A 165 -1.82 -15.59 -13.18
N ASN A 166 -2.02 -14.37 -12.69
CA ASN A 166 -2.03 -13.19 -13.55
C ASN A 166 -0.76 -12.35 -13.46
N HIS A 167 -0.38 -11.91 -12.26
CA HIS A 167 0.63 -10.85 -12.18
C HIS A 167 1.37 -10.72 -10.84
N ILE A 168 1.10 -11.59 -9.86
CA ILE A 168 1.79 -11.56 -8.57
C ILE A 168 2.55 -12.86 -8.35
N VAL A 169 3.85 -12.75 -8.13
CA VAL A 169 4.69 -13.85 -7.68
C VAL A 169 4.79 -13.79 -6.16
N TYR A 170 4.50 -14.89 -5.50
CA TYR A 170 4.57 -15.03 -4.06
C TYR A 170 5.79 -15.88 -3.69
N PHE A 171 6.52 -15.47 -2.68
CA PHE A 171 7.62 -16.22 -2.11
C PHE A 171 7.32 -16.59 -0.67
N GLY A 172 7.80 -17.71 -0.22
CA GLY A 172 7.59 -18.16 1.14
C GLY A 172 8.82 -18.82 1.75
N ILE A 173 8.87 -18.79 3.07
CA ILE A 173 9.86 -19.49 3.89
C ILE A 173 9.16 -20.63 4.60
N PHE A 174 9.82 -21.79 4.62
CA PHE A 174 9.31 -23.00 5.24
C PHE A 174 10.17 -23.45 6.42
N ASP A 175 9.50 -23.96 7.44
CA ASP A 175 10.09 -24.72 8.53
C ASP A 175 9.58 -26.16 8.40
N GLY A 176 10.41 -27.04 7.83
CA GLY A 176 9.96 -28.33 7.31
C GLY A 176 8.91 -28.14 6.22
N GLU A 177 7.73 -28.73 6.39
CA GLU A 177 6.60 -28.59 5.42
C GLU A 177 5.70 -27.37 5.72
N LYS A 178 5.95 -26.67 6.80
CA LYS A 178 5.08 -25.57 7.25
C LYS A 178 5.53 -24.22 6.72
N LEU A 179 4.64 -23.53 6.01
CA LEU A 179 4.85 -22.14 5.62
C LEU A 179 4.84 -21.22 6.86
N VAL A 180 5.93 -20.49 7.09
CA VAL A 180 6.12 -19.63 8.28
C VAL A 180 6.27 -18.13 7.96
N ALA A 181 6.66 -17.79 6.72
CA ALA A 181 6.76 -16.41 6.25
C ALA A 181 6.58 -16.34 4.72
#